data_fb41e9746b99b7ccdfcd295e38cfe820
#
_entry.id   fb41e9746b99b7ccdfcd295e38cfe820
#
_cell.length_a   1.000
_cell.length_b   1.000
_cell.length_c   1.000
_cell.angle_alpha   90.00
_cell.angle_beta   90.00
_cell.angle_gamma   90.00
#
_symmetry.space_group_name_H-M   'P 1'
#
loop_
_entity.id
_entity.type
_entity.pdbx_description
1 polymer ?
#
loop_
_entity_poly.entity_id
_entity_poly.type
_entity_poly.pdbx_seq_one_letter_code
_entity_poly.pdbx_strand_id
1 'polypeptide(L)'
;SYNSEELSLISHVEDIETHRTYSFEILSLYSLLKSGNKTKSIPQSYIPNTSIFDKIASLIRLNLFIPDSRIGWNYFAFKKAKKIITRNKIDYVITTGPPHSSHLIGQKIYDQFKLKWIVDLRDPWSELFYLKSRYRFNFSKKLNNLLESKVLENSDAIITTVGDRYHKILSSKVSNPKKIHKIYNGYDKFNFDKVPEKKPNKFNIVFTGVLSKNHNYEVFFEVLKIIS
;
A
#
# COMPACT_ATOMS: atom_id res chain seq x y z
N SER A 1 -1.88 -14.18 -7.99
CA SER A 1 -1.64 -15.49 -7.41
C SER A 1 -0.69 -15.29 -6.23
N TYR A 2 -1.11 -15.67 -5.05
CA TYR A 2 -0.24 -15.77 -3.89
C TYR A 2 0.71 -16.95 -4.10
N ASN A 3 1.96 -16.84 -3.62
CA ASN A 3 2.86 -17.97 -3.57
C ASN A 3 2.33 -19.02 -2.57
N SER A 4 2.74 -20.28 -2.72
CA SER A 4 2.30 -21.37 -1.83
C SER A 4 2.60 -21.10 -0.34
N GLU A 5 3.67 -20.38 -0.05
CA GLU A 5 4.02 -19.93 1.31
C GLU A 5 3.06 -18.88 1.86
N GLU A 6 2.55 -17.97 1.01
CA GLU A 6 1.52 -17.00 1.42
C GLU A 6 0.17 -17.68 1.69
N LEU A 7 -0.12 -18.79 1.01
CA LEU A 7 -1.35 -19.56 1.22
C LEU A 7 -1.33 -20.30 2.57
N SER A 8 -0.16 -20.72 3.06
CA SER A 8 -0.05 -21.36 4.38
C SER A 8 -0.30 -20.39 5.54
N LEU A 9 -0.02 -19.10 5.34
CA LEU A 9 -0.31 -18.04 6.31
C LEU A 9 -1.81 -17.68 6.36
N ILE A 10 -2.57 -18.04 5.33
CA ILE A 10 -4.01 -17.77 5.24
C ILE A 10 -4.85 -18.88 5.92
N SER A 11 -4.25 -20.01 6.27
CA SER A 11 -4.97 -21.17 6.86
C SER A 11 -5.72 -20.85 8.17
N HIS A 12 -5.33 -19.78 8.87
CA HIS A 12 -6.03 -19.33 10.09
C HIS A 12 -7.22 -18.38 9.82
N VAL A 13 -7.58 -18.15 8.54
CA VAL A 13 -8.63 -17.20 8.13
C VAL A 13 -9.76 -17.94 7.38
N GLU A 14 -9.86 -19.26 7.52
CA GLU A 14 -10.84 -20.10 6.81
C GLU A 14 -12.30 -19.71 7.11
N ASP A 15 -12.55 -19.14 8.28
CA ASP A 15 -13.90 -18.72 8.71
C ASP A 15 -14.35 -17.36 8.14
N ILE A 16 -13.48 -16.63 7.43
CA ILE A 16 -13.83 -15.30 6.89
C ILE A 16 -14.31 -15.43 5.44
N GLU A 17 -15.56 -15.06 5.20
CA GLU A 17 -16.13 -15.02 3.86
C GLU A 17 -15.33 -14.10 2.93
N THR A 18 -14.66 -14.69 1.94
CA THR A 18 -13.77 -13.97 1.02
C THR A 18 -14.38 -13.89 -0.37
N HIS A 19 -14.48 -12.67 -0.90
CA HIS A 19 -14.96 -12.41 -2.25
C HIS A 19 -13.85 -11.89 -3.15
N ARG A 20 -13.51 -12.66 -4.17
CA ARG A 20 -12.55 -12.24 -5.21
C ARG A 20 -13.32 -11.65 -6.39
N THR A 21 -12.83 -10.55 -6.92
CA THR A 21 -13.41 -9.89 -8.09
C THR A 21 -12.38 -9.73 -9.20
N TYR A 22 -12.86 -9.53 -10.43
CA TYR A 22 -12.01 -9.23 -11.56
C TYR A 22 -11.26 -7.90 -11.32
N SER A 23 -10.03 -7.84 -11.79
CA SER A 23 -9.22 -6.61 -11.80
C SER A 23 -8.69 -6.38 -13.21
N PHE A 24 -8.97 -5.21 -13.76
CA PHE A 24 -8.34 -4.78 -15.00
C PHE A 24 -6.96 -4.21 -14.68
N GLU A 25 -5.93 -5.02 -14.94
CA GLU A 25 -4.55 -4.63 -14.64
C GLU A 25 -3.81 -4.17 -15.89
N ILE A 26 -3.52 -2.90 -15.98
CA ILE A 26 -2.79 -2.31 -17.10
C ILE A 26 -1.34 -2.75 -17.15
N LEU A 27 -0.75 -3.05 -15.98
CA LEU A 27 0.59 -3.63 -15.91
C LEU A 27 0.67 -5.01 -16.56
N SER A 28 -0.43 -5.77 -16.58
CA SER A 28 -0.48 -7.04 -17.32
C SER A 28 -0.47 -6.84 -18.83
N LEU A 29 -1.09 -5.78 -19.32
CA LEU A 29 -1.02 -5.40 -20.73
C LEU A 29 0.40 -4.99 -21.13
N TYR A 30 1.08 -4.20 -20.29
CA TYR A 30 2.48 -3.84 -20.50
C TYR A 30 3.40 -5.07 -20.50
N SER A 31 3.22 -6.01 -19.57
CA SER A 31 4.03 -7.24 -19.52
C SER A 31 3.82 -8.13 -20.74
N LEU A 32 2.59 -8.17 -21.27
CA LEU A 32 2.26 -8.85 -22.52
C LEU A 32 2.99 -8.27 -23.72
N LEU A 33 3.02 -6.94 -23.84
CA LEU A 33 3.68 -6.23 -24.93
C LEU A 33 5.21 -6.36 -24.88
N LYS A 34 5.79 -6.47 -23.67
CA LYS A 34 7.26 -6.53 -23.49
C LYS A 34 7.83 -7.95 -23.53
N SER A 35 7.13 -8.94 -23.00
CA SER A 35 7.69 -10.29 -22.80
C SER A 35 6.87 -11.41 -23.43
N GLY A 36 5.73 -11.13 -24.04
CA GLY A 36 4.81 -12.15 -24.56
C GLY A 36 4.20 -13.06 -23.48
N ASN A 37 4.52 -12.87 -22.22
CA ASN A 37 4.13 -13.76 -21.11
C ASN A 37 3.44 -12.98 -19.97
N LYS A 38 2.22 -13.38 -19.63
CA LYS A 38 1.38 -12.79 -18.57
C LYS A 38 1.88 -13.04 -17.13
N THR A 39 2.86 -13.93 -16.94
CA THR A 39 3.15 -14.55 -15.64
C THR A 39 4.17 -13.85 -14.77
N LYS A 40 4.88 -12.83 -15.25
CA LYS A 40 5.76 -12.06 -14.37
C LYS A 40 5.01 -10.89 -13.74
N SER A 41 4.60 -11.05 -12.48
CA SER A 41 4.12 -9.93 -11.68
C SER A 41 5.23 -8.88 -11.53
N ILE A 42 5.03 -7.73 -12.15
CA ILE A 42 5.95 -6.60 -11.96
C ILE A 42 5.62 -5.96 -10.60
N PRO A 43 6.60 -5.81 -9.70
CA PRO A 43 6.38 -5.15 -8.42
C PRO A 43 5.73 -3.78 -8.64
N GLN A 44 4.72 -3.45 -7.83
CA GLN A 44 3.94 -2.21 -7.98
C GLN A 44 4.78 -0.94 -7.94
N SER A 45 5.94 -1.00 -7.30
CA SER A 45 6.83 0.14 -7.09
C SER A 45 7.90 0.34 -8.17
N TYR A 46 8.13 -0.64 -9.04
CA TYR A 46 9.32 -0.61 -9.89
C TYR A 46 9.03 -0.99 -11.35
N ILE A 47 9.07 0.00 -12.26
CA ILE A 47 9.33 -0.20 -13.68
C ILE A 47 10.79 0.18 -13.90
N PRO A 48 11.66 -0.73 -14.37
CA PRO A 48 13.04 -0.39 -14.69
C PRO A 48 13.07 0.75 -15.71
N ASN A 49 13.93 1.73 -15.50
CA ASN A 49 14.08 2.88 -16.40
C ASN A 49 15.17 2.60 -17.47
N THR A 50 15.21 1.39 -18.02
CA THR A 50 16.28 0.91 -18.88
C THR A 50 16.04 1.21 -20.36
N SER A 51 14.79 1.34 -20.78
CA SER A 51 14.44 1.61 -22.18
C SER A 51 13.51 2.82 -22.32
N ILE A 52 13.41 3.37 -23.51
CA ILE A 52 12.45 4.43 -23.85
C ILE A 52 11.01 3.97 -23.58
N PHE A 53 10.68 2.72 -23.89
CA PHE A 53 9.38 2.12 -23.59
C PHE A 53 9.08 2.08 -22.08
N ASP A 54 10.08 1.78 -21.26
CA ASP A 54 9.95 1.77 -19.79
C ASP A 54 9.65 3.18 -19.26
N LYS A 55 10.31 4.20 -19.85
CA LYS A 55 10.06 5.60 -19.48
C LYS A 55 8.65 6.05 -19.85
N ILE A 56 8.19 5.72 -21.04
CA ILE A 56 6.83 6.03 -21.51
C ILE A 56 5.80 5.29 -20.64
N ALA A 57 5.97 4.00 -20.40
CA ALA A 57 5.08 3.21 -19.55
C ALA A 57 5.03 3.75 -18.12
N SER A 58 6.17 4.18 -17.57
CA SER A 58 6.24 4.82 -16.27
C SER A 58 5.51 6.17 -16.24
N LEU A 59 5.68 6.99 -17.31
CA LEU A 59 5.00 8.28 -17.45
C LEU A 59 3.47 8.08 -17.50
N ILE A 60 2.99 7.17 -18.33
CA ILE A 60 1.56 6.82 -18.45
C ILE A 60 1.04 6.35 -17.10
N ARG A 61 1.72 5.39 -16.46
CA ARG A 61 1.33 4.84 -15.15
C ARG A 61 1.19 5.92 -14.09
N LEU A 62 2.18 6.81 -13.97
CA LEU A 62 2.22 7.82 -12.90
C LEU A 62 1.25 8.97 -13.10
N ASN A 63 0.78 9.19 -14.33
CA ASN A 63 -0.01 10.36 -14.66
C ASN A 63 -1.45 10.06 -15.07
N LEU A 64 -1.75 8.85 -15.56
CA LEU A 64 -3.12 8.46 -15.93
C LEU A 64 -3.78 7.53 -14.91
N PHE A 65 -2.97 6.74 -14.16
CA PHE A 65 -3.50 5.78 -13.18
C PHE A 65 -3.32 6.32 -11.76
N ILE A 66 -4.26 7.16 -11.35
CA ILE A 66 -4.24 7.86 -10.07
C ILE A 66 -5.33 7.27 -9.17
N PRO A 67 -4.99 6.89 -7.94
CA PRO A 67 -3.72 7.06 -7.24
C PRO A 67 -2.66 6.02 -7.62
N ASP A 68 -3.03 4.86 -8.15
CA ASP A 68 -2.15 3.75 -8.49
C ASP A 68 -2.73 2.87 -9.61
N SER A 69 -1.93 1.92 -10.09
CA SER A 69 -2.27 1.06 -11.23
C SER A 69 -3.39 0.05 -10.96
N ARG A 70 -3.84 -0.10 -9.71
CA ARG A 70 -4.96 -0.97 -9.33
C ARG A 70 -6.33 -0.31 -9.43
N ILE A 71 -6.38 0.95 -9.86
CA ILE A 71 -7.63 1.71 -10.03
C ILE A 71 -8.66 0.97 -10.90
N GLY A 72 -8.21 0.15 -11.86
CA GLY A 72 -9.07 -0.67 -12.70
C GLY A 72 -9.86 -1.77 -11.95
N TRP A 73 -9.47 -2.09 -10.71
CA TRP A 73 -10.20 -2.99 -9.84
C TRP A 73 -11.45 -2.36 -9.22
N ASN A 74 -11.45 -1.06 -9.04
CA ASN A 74 -12.44 -0.33 -8.24
C ASN A 74 -13.89 -0.53 -8.71
N TYR A 75 -14.12 -0.60 -10.01
CA TYR A 75 -15.46 -0.82 -10.54
C TYR A 75 -16.05 -2.16 -10.10
N PHE A 76 -15.26 -3.24 -10.24
CA PHE A 76 -15.71 -4.59 -9.93
C PHE A 76 -15.86 -4.81 -8.43
N ALA A 77 -14.91 -4.31 -7.65
CA ALA A 77 -14.94 -4.38 -6.19
C ALA A 77 -16.13 -3.60 -5.62
N PHE A 78 -16.37 -2.38 -6.09
CA PHE A 78 -17.53 -1.59 -5.66
C PHE A 78 -18.85 -2.27 -6.01
N LYS A 79 -18.98 -2.82 -7.23
CA LYS A 79 -20.19 -3.57 -7.64
C LYS A 79 -20.45 -4.78 -6.74
N LYS A 80 -19.39 -5.49 -6.33
CA LYS A 80 -19.52 -6.63 -5.40
C LYS A 80 -19.86 -6.15 -4.00
N ALA A 81 -19.16 -5.15 -3.47
CA ALA A 81 -19.44 -4.56 -2.17
C ALA A 81 -20.88 -4.04 -2.06
N LYS A 82 -21.37 -3.35 -3.08
CA LYS A 82 -22.76 -2.89 -3.15
C LYS A 82 -23.74 -4.05 -2.97
N LYS A 83 -23.52 -5.21 -3.67
CA LYS A 83 -24.39 -6.39 -3.52
C LYS A 83 -24.37 -6.96 -2.11
N ILE A 84 -23.19 -6.97 -1.45
CA ILE A 84 -23.06 -7.45 -0.08
C ILE A 84 -23.79 -6.53 0.88
N ILE A 85 -23.57 -5.23 0.79
CA ILE A 85 -24.17 -4.21 1.67
C ILE A 85 -25.70 -4.21 1.54
N THR A 86 -26.25 -4.40 0.33
CA THR A 86 -27.71 -4.43 0.13
C THR A 86 -28.37 -5.72 0.61
N ARG A 87 -27.62 -6.79 0.83
CA ARG A 87 -28.16 -8.09 1.28
C ARG A 87 -27.92 -8.38 2.75
N ASN A 88 -26.96 -7.69 3.36
CA ASN A 88 -26.53 -7.92 4.72
C ASN A 88 -26.54 -6.60 5.49
N LYS A 89 -26.79 -6.67 6.79
CA LYS A 89 -26.60 -5.53 7.68
C LYS A 89 -25.11 -5.32 7.89
N ILE A 90 -24.56 -4.26 7.33
CA ILE A 90 -23.17 -3.85 7.48
C ILE A 90 -23.14 -2.54 8.25
N ASP A 91 -22.42 -2.50 9.37
CA ASP A 91 -22.29 -1.31 10.21
C ASP A 91 -21.03 -0.52 9.88
N TYR A 92 -19.94 -1.22 9.51
CA TYR A 92 -18.62 -0.62 9.27
C TYR A 92 -18.02 -1.11 7.96
N VAL A 93 -17.27 -0.23 7.32
CA VAL A 93 -16.42 -0.55 6.18
C VAL A 93 -14.98 -0.19 6.54
N ILE A 94 -14.06 -1.11 6.30
CA ILE A 94 -12.63 -0.88 6.47
C ILE A 94 -11.99 -0.98 5.08
N THR A 95 -11.20 0.02 4.72
CA THR A 95 -10.36 -0.03 3.53
C THR A 95 -8.91 0.06 3.91
N THR A 96 -8.06 -0.80 3.34
CA THR A 96 -6.64 -0.82 3.62
C THR A 96 -5.82 -0.53 2.37
N GLY A 97 -4.74 0.19 2.52
CA GLY A 97 -3.80 0.56 1.45
C GLY A 97 -2.35 0.51 1.91
N PRO A 98 -1.39 0.25 0.98
CA PRO A 98 -1.55 0.16 -0.47
C PRO A 98 -2.25 -1.13 -0.96
N PRO A 99 -2.92 -1.08 -2.11
CA PRO A 99 -3.06 0.04 -3.05
C PRO A 99 -4.04 1.10 -2.53
N HIS A 100 -3.69 2.39 -2.67
CA HIS A 100 -4.53 3.48 -2.18
C HIS A 100 -5.83 3.67 -2.97
N SER A 101 -5.89 3.12 -4.19
CA SER A 101 -7.14 3.02 -4.97
C SER A 101 -8.24 2.27 -4.22
N SER A 102 -7.93 1.38 -3.27
CA SER A 102 -8.91 0.70 -2.42
C SER A 102 -9.75 1.70 -1.60
N HIS A 103 -9.14 2.80 -1.16
CA HIS A 103 -9.83 3.83 -0.40
C HIS A 103 -10.88 4.59 -1.23
N LEU A 104 -10.70 4.64 -2.57
CA LEU A 104 -11.72 5.21 -3.46
C LEU A 104 -12.98 4.32 -3.56
N ILE A 105 -12.83 3.02 -3.28
CA ILE A 105 -14.00 2.12 -3.13
C ILE A 105 -14.75 2.49 -1.86
N GLY A 106 -14.02 2.66 -0.75
CA GLY A 106 -14.58 3.12 0.53
C GLY A 106 -15.30 4.47 0.38
N GLN A 107 -14.68 5.43 -0.34
CA GLN A 107 -15.29 6.72 -0.63
C GLN A 107 -16.64 6.57 -1.36
N LYS A 108 -16.72 5.71 -2.39
CA LYS A 108 -17.98 5.46 -3.11
C LYS A 108 -19.04 4.79 -2.22
N ILE A 109 -18.62 3.89 -1.35
CA ILE A 109 -19.52 3.25 -0.38
C ILE A 109 -20.04 4.29 0.61
N TYR A 110 -19.17 5.13 1.16
CA TYR A 110 -19.55 6.21 2.06
C TYR A 110 -20.53 7.19 1.37
N ASP A 111 -20.22 7.61 0.14
CA ASP A 111 -21.08 8.55 -0.61
C ASP A 111 -22.50 7.99 -0.83
N GLN A 112 -22.62 6.66 -1.09
CA GLN A 112 -23.90 6.02 -1.41
C GLN A 112 -24.68 5.52 -0.20
N PHE A 113 -24.00 4.95 0.80
CA PHE A 113 -24.64 4.21 1.90
C PHE A 113 -24.50 4.89 3.26
N LYS A 114 -23.60 5.87 3.39
CA LYS A 114 -23.30 6.57 4.66
C LYS A 114 -22.89 5.66 5.81
N LEU A 115 -22.27 4.52 5.49
CA LEU A 115 -21.73 3.61 6.49
C LEU A 115 -20.52 4.22 7.20
N LYS A 116 -20.31 3.79 8.44
CA LYS A 116 -19.08 4.12 9.18
C LYS A 116 -17.87 3.59 8.43
N TRP A 117 -16.88 4.45 8.20
CA TRP A 117 -15.76 4.12 7.34
C TRP A 117 -14.42 4.34 8.05
N ILE A 118 -13.61 3.28 8.12
CA ILE A 118 -12.26 3.29 8.67
C ILE A 118 -11.26 3.16 7.51
N VAL A 119 -10.30 4.06 7.46
CA VAL A 119 -9.21 4.06 6.49
C VAL A 119 -7.94 3.56 7.18
N ASP A 120 -7.38 2.46 6.71
CA ASP A 120 -6.11 1.90 7.20
C ASP A 120 -4.98 2.24 6.23
N LEU A 121 -4.12 3.19 6.63
CA LEU A 121 -2.96 3.66 5.87
C LEU A 121 -1.70 2.97 6.40
N ARG A 122 -1.35 1.83 5.82
CA ARG A 122 -0.10 1.12 6.17
C ARG A 122 1.14 1.83 5.64
N ASP A 123 1.00 2.57 4.53
CA ASP A 123 2.05 3.40 3.93
C ASP A 123 1.53 4.82 3.65
N PRO A 124 2.44 5.83 3.59
CA PRO A 124 2.09 7.16 3.13
C PRO A 124 1.47 7.13 1.73
N TRP A 125 0.48 7.98 1.46
CA TRP A 125 -0.16 8.06 0.15
C TRP A 125 0.60 9.02 -0.79
N SER A 126 0.45 10.32 -0.59
CA SER A 126 1.11 11.32 -1.46
C SER A 126 2.56 11.59 -1.08
N GLU A 127 2.96 11.27 0.15
CA GLU A 127 4.30 11.53 0.71
C GLU A 127 5.34 10.43 0.38
N LEU A 128 4.98 9.47 -0.46
CA LEU A 128 5.90 8.40 -0.86
C LEU A 128 7.13 8.99 -1.55
N PHE A 129 8.31 8.70 -0.99
CA PHE A 129 9.59 9.28 -1.45
C PHE A 129 9.89 8.97 -2.91
N TYR A 130 9.54 7.76 -3.39
CA TYR A 130 9.77 7.35 -4.77
C TYR A 130 8.84 8.04 -5.78
N LEU A 131 7.75 8.65 -5.33
CA LEU A 131 6.88 9.47 -6.17
C LEU A 131 7.45 10.88 -6.36
N LYS A 132 8.24 11.37 -5.40
CA LYS A 132 8.87 12.72 -5.47
C LYS A 132 9.98 12.77 -6.52
N SER A 133 10.68 11.66 -6.76
CA SER A 133 11.81 11.56 -7.70
C SER A 133 11.41 11.26 -9.14
N ARG A 134 10.10 11.11 -9.46
CA ARG A 134 9.62 10.73 -10.79
C ARG A 134 8.83 11.83 -11.47
N TYR A 135 8.88 11.85 -12.80
CA TYR A 135 8.12 12.80 -13.61
C TYR A 135 6.61 12.59 -13.47
N ARG A 136 5.98 13.47 -12.70
CA ARG A 136 4.53 13.56 -12.55
C ARG A 136 4.09 14.96 -12.95
N PHE A 137 3.04 15.04 -13.78
CA PHE A 137 2.42 16.30 -14.16
C PHE A 137 1.76 16.97 -12.95
N ASN A 138 1.74 18.30 -12.95
CA ASN A 138 1.12 19.06 -11.84
C ASN A 138 -0.36 18.71 -11.66
N PHE A 139 -1.08 18.45 -12.77
CA PHE A 139 -2.46 17.98 -12.71
C PHE A 139 -2.57 16.65 -11.95
N SER A 140 -1.71 15.66 -12.26
CA SER A 140 -1.72 14.35 -11.62
C SER A 140 -1.41 14.44 -10.12
N LYS A 141 -0.48 15.33 -9.75
CA LYS A 141 -0.16 15.61 -8.34
C LYS A 141 -1.35 16.23 -7.61
N LYS A 142 -1.97 17.26 -8.22
CA LYS A 142 -3.15 17.92 -7.65
C LYS A 142 -4.32 16.95 -7.48
N LEU A 143 -4.61 16.13 -8.49
CA LEU A 143 -5.68 15.14 -8.42
C LEU A 143 -5.40 14.11 -7.33
N ASN A 144 -4.18 13.59 -7.24
CA ASN A 144 -3.81 12.63 -6.21
C ASN A 144 -4.00 13.21 -4.79
N ASN A 145 -3.54 14.45 -4.57
CA ASN A 145 -3.71 15.12 -3.28
C ASN A 145 -5.17 15.41 -2.96
N LEU A 146 -5.97 15.79 -3.95
CA LEU A 146 -7.41 16.00 -3.79
C LEU A 146 -8.12 14.70 -3.38
N LEU A 147 -7.78 13.59 -4.03
CA LEU A 147 -8.36 12.27 -3.70
C LEU A 147 -7.98 11.85 -2.28
N GLU A 148 -6.70 12.00 -1.90
CA GLU A 148 -6.24 11.72 -0.53
C GLU A 148 -6.99 12.59 0.48
N SER A 149 -7.03 13.92 0.28
CA SER A 149 -7.71 14.83 1.21
C SER A 149 -9.19 14.49 1.36
N LYS A 150 -9.88 14.17 0.25
CA LYS A 150 -11.30 13.78 0.28
C LYS A 150 -11.52 12.50 1.08
N VAL A 151 -10.69 11.49 0.88
CA VAL A 151 -10.73 10.21 1.62
C VAL A 151 -10.48 10.44 3.10
N LEU A 152 -9.42 11.18 3.43
CA LEU A 152 -9.07 11.49 4.81
C LEU A 152 -10.17 12.28 5.51
N GLU A 153 -10.78 13.26 4.86
CA GLU A 153 -11.79 14.11 5.47
C GLU A 153 -13.11 13.37 5.69
N ASN A 154 -13.53 12.52 4.75
CA ASN A 154 -14.82 11.82 4.80
C ASN A 154 -14.81 10.55 5.66
N SER A 155 -13.65 9.99 5.98
CA SER A 155 -13.56 8.82 6.85
C SER A 155 -13.92 9.17 8.30
N ASP A 156 -14.52 8.24 9.03
CA ASP A 156 -14.82 8.39 10.46
C ASP A 156 -13.57 8.18 11.32
N ALA A 157 -12.68 7.25 10.92
CA ALA A 157 -11.41 7.01 11.59
C ALA A 157 -10.31 6.69 10.58
N ILE A 158 -9.08 7.04 10.94
CA ILE A 158 -7.88 6.77 10.16
C ILE A 158 -6.89 6.02 11.02
N ILE A 159 -6.46 4.85 10.58
CA ILE A 159 -5.40 4.07 11.21
C ILE A 159 -4.11 4.32 10.42
N THR A 160 -3.00 4.54 11.12
CA THR A 160 -1.66 4.60 10.52
C THR A 160 -0.69 3.75 11.30
N THR A 161 0.13 2.98 10.59
CA THR A 161 1.21 2.17 11.16
C THR A 161 2.54 2.91 11.13
N VAL A 162 2.61 4.03 10.43
CA VAL A 162 3.84 4.80 10.19
C VAL A 162 4.11 5.75 11.37
N GLY A 163 5.40 6.01 11.63
CA GLY A 163 5.87 6.74 12.80
C GLY A 163 5.38 8.20 12.92
N ASP A 164 5.76 8.85 14.01
CA ASP A 164 5.24 10.13 14.49
C ASP A 164 5.32 11.27 13.45
N ARG A 165 6.35 11.27 12.62
CA ARG A 165 6.49 12.29 11.56
C ARG A 165 5.32 12.23 10.57
N TYR A 166 4.93 11.03 10.15
CA TYR A 166 3.81 10.87 9.22
C TYR A 166 2.47 11.15 9.89
N HIS A 167 2.33 10.76 11.16
CA HIS A 167 1.15 11.11 11.94
C HIS A 167 0.92 12.63 12.00
N LYS A 168 1.98 13.43 12.22
CA LYS A 168 1.91 14.90 12.17
C LYS A 168 1.49 15.43 10.79
N ILE A 169 2.01 14.83 9.71
CA ILE A 169 1.64 15.20 8.34
C ILE A 169 0.15 14.90 8.08
N LEU A 170 -0.34 13.73 8.50
CA LEU A 170 -1.77 13.40 8.36
C LEU A 170 -2.64 14.34 9.17
N SER A 171 -2.22 14.69 10.40
CA SER A 171 -2.95 15.62 11.28
C SER A 171 -3.12 17.00 10.65
N SER A 172 -2.17 17.46 9.84
CA SER A 172 -2.29 18.73 9.12
C SER A 172 -3.19 18.66 7.87
N LYS A 173 -3.59 17.47 7.45
CA LYS A 173 -4.43 17.26 6.25
C LYS A 173 -5.92 17.08 6.54
N VAL A 174 -6.32 17.03 7.80
CA VAL A 174 -7.71 16.81 8.22
C VAL A 174 -8.19 17.89 9.17
N SER A 175 -9.48 18.19 9.11
CA SER A 175 -10.12 19.17 10.00
C SER A 175 -10.19 18.68 11.46
N ASN A 176 -10.32 17.36 11.66
CA ASN A 176 -10.34 16.74 12.99
C ASN A 176 -9.21 15.72 13.16
N PRO A 177 -8.05 16.12 13.71
CA PRO A 177 -6.93 15.21 13.95
C PRO A 177 -7.21 14.08 14.95
N LYS A 178 -8.21 14.21 15.81
CA LYS A 178 -8.57 13.20 16.83
C LYS A 178 -9.03 11.88 16.23
N LYS A 179 -9.43 11.85 14.95
CA LYS A 179 -9.81 10.62 14.25
C LYS A 179 -8.62 9.80 13.74
N ILE A 180 -7.39 10.30 13.91
CA ILE A 180 -6.18 9.61 13.46
C ILE A 180 -5.62 8.80 14.63
N HIS A 181 -5.53 7.49 14.45
CA HIS A 181 -5.05 6.54 15.44
C HIS A 181 -3.78 5.85 14.94
N LYS A 182 -2.74 5.83 15.79
CA LYS A 182 -1.51 5.11 15.51
C LYS A 182 -1.62 3.70 16.05
N ILE A 183 -1.68 2.71 15.17
CA ILE A 183 -1.72 1.29 15.51
C ILE A 183 -0.62 0.60 14.72
N TYR A 184 0.39 0.08 15.42
CA TYR A 184 1.51 -0.61 14.78
C TYR A 184 1.09 -1.96 14.21
N ASN A 185 1.82 -2.43 13.19
CA ASN A 185 1.63 -3.78 12.67
C ASN A 185 1.92 -4.79 13.77
N GLY A 186 1.07 -5.79 13.87
CA GLY A 186 1.31 -6.96 14.70
C GLY A 186 2.34 -7.91 14.07
N TYR A 187 2.73 -8.90 14.83
CA TYR A 187 3.51 -10.05 14.38
C TYR A 187 2.81 -11.34 14.78
N ASP A 188 3.01 -12.39 14.01
CA ASP A 188 2.48 -13.69 14.33
C ASP A 188 3.41 -14.41 15.32
N LYS A 189 2.95 -14.53 16.56
CA LYS A 189 3.69 -15.16 17.65
C LYS A 189 4.10 -16.59 17.32
N PHE A 190 3.24 -17.36 16.63
CA PHE A 190 3.51 -18.76 16.28
C PHE A 190 4.74 -18.93 15.37
N ASN A 191 5.10 -17.91 14.59
CA ASN A 191 6.29 -17.94 13.76
C ASN A 191 7.60 -17.76 14.56
N PHE A 192 7.52 -17.29 15.80
CA PHE A 192 8.67 -17.01 16.65
C PHE A 192 8.86 -18.02 17.78
N ASP A 193 7.81 -18.76 18.18
CA ASP A 193 7.89 -19.74 19.28
C ASP A 193 8.84 -20.91 19.03
N LYS A 194 9.28 -21.11 17.77
CA LYS A 194 10.21 -22.19 17.36
C LYS A 194 11.64 -21.73 17.14
N VAL A 195 11.96 -20.45 17.37
CA VAL A 195 13.30 -19.93 17.16
C VAL A 195 14.15 -20.24 18.42
N PRO A 196 15.19 -21.10 18.33
CA PRO A 196 16.02 -21.37 19.48
C PRO A 196 16.77 -20.10 19.90
N GLU A 197 16.77 -19.82 21.22
CA GLU A 197 17.59 -18.75 21.81
C GLU A 197 19.08 -19.11 21.68
N LYS A 198 19.66 -18.84 20.53
CA LYS A 198 21.11 -18.85 20.36
C LYS A 198 21.66 -17.50 20.78
N LYS A 199 22.28 -17.40 21.95
CA LYS A 199 23.04 -16.21 22.33
C LYS A 199 24.32 -16.19 21.49
N PRO A 200 24.55 -15.17 20.67
CA PRO A 200 25.78 -15.07 19.91
C PRO A 200 26.97 -14.83 20.84
N ASN A 201 28.08 -15.52 20.59
CA ASN A 201 29.34 -15.37 21.37
C ASN A 201 30.09 -14.06 21.01
N LYS A 202 29.60 -13.29 20.04
CA LYS A 202 30.20 -12.04 19.56
C LYS A 202 29.13 -10.96 19.47
N PHE A 203 29.53 -9.70 19.56
CA PHE A 203 28.66 -8.58 19.28
C PHE A 203 28.28 -8.60 17.79
N ASN A 204 27.00 -8.73 17.49
CA ASN A 204 26.48 -8.78 16.15
C ASN A 204 25.56 -7.59 15.88
N ILE A 205 25.77 -6.92 14.77
CA ILE A 205 24.83 -5.93 14.24
C ILE A 205 24.09 -6.60 13.09
N VAL A 206 22.76 -6.71 13.23
CA VAL A 206 21.92 -7.36 12.24
C VAL A 206 21.00 -6.33 11.62
N PHE A 207 20.96 -6.27 10.30
CA PHE A 207 20.00 -5.49 9.53
C PHE A 207 19.01 -6.45 8.85
N THR A 208 17.73 -6.30 9.16
CA THR A 208 16.64 -7.03 8.50
C THR A 208 15.91 -6.08 7.57
N GLY A 209 15.99 -6.31 6.26
CA GLY A 209 15.35 -5.45 5.26
C GLY A 209 16.13 -5.39 3.96
N VAL A 210 15.71 -4.47 3.07
CA VAL A 210 16.38 -4.24 1.78
C VAL A 210 17.27 -3.01 1.87
N LEU A 211 18.57 -3.17 1.72
CA LEU A 211 19.51 -2.07 1.56
C LEU A 211 19.36 -1.51 0.14
N SER A 212 18.71 -0.36 0.03
CA SER A 212 18.59 0.36 -1.23
C SER A 212 19.67 1.44 -1.35
N LYS A 213 19.98 1.85 -2.58
CA LYS A 213 20.89 2.98 -2.85
C LYS A 213 20.50 4.30 -2.19
N ASN A 214 19.24 4.42 -1.73
CA ASN A 214 18.73 5.60 -1.04
C ASN A 214 19.03 5.59 0.47
N HIS A 215 19.49 4.47 1.01
CA HIS A 215 19.97 4.40 2.39
C HIS A 215 21.46 4.76 2.39
N ASN A 216 21.81 5.74 3.19
CA ASN A 216 23.21 6.18 3.31
C ASN A 216 23.98 5.20 4.24
N TYR A 217 24.05 3.93 3.84
CA TYR A 217 24.71 2.87 4.62
C TYR A 217 26.23 3.00 4.61
N GLU A 218 26.79 3.73 3.65
CA GLU A 218 28.23 3.95 3.54
C GLU A 218 28.77 4.67 4.78
N VAL A 219 28.10 5.73 5.22
CA VAL A 219 28.44 6.46 6.46
C VAL A 219 28.41 5.53 7.68
N PHE A 220 27.43 4.63 7.75
CA PHE A 220 27.37 3.65 8.84
C PHE A 220 28.59 2.71 8.85
N PHE A 221 29.00 2.21 7.70
CA PHE A 221 30.21 1.36 7.60
C PHE A 221 31.49 2.13 7.86
N GLU A 222 31.57 3.41 7.48
CA GLU A 222 32.72 4.26 7.84
C GLU A 222 32.83 4.45 9.35
N VAL A 223 31.72 4.72 10.03
CA VAL A 223 31.71 4.83 11.50
C VAL A 223 32.13 3.52 12.14
N LEU A 224 31.64 2.37 11.67
CA LEU A 224 32.05 1.07 12.20
C LEU A 224 33.56 0.83 12.07
N LYS A 225 34.19 1.25 10.96
CA LYS A 225 35.64 1.15 10.78
C LYS A 225 36.45 2.01 11.77
N ILE A 226 35.86 3.10 12.26
CA ILE A 226 36.55 3.99 13.22
C ILE A 226 36.52 3.41 14.63
N ILE A 227 35.45 2.67 14.97
CA ILE A 227 35.24 2.15 16.33
C ILE A 227 35.60 0.67 16.50
N SER A 228 35.96 -0.04 15.41
CA SER A 228 36.48 -1.41 15.43
C SER A 228 37.99 -1.44 15.49
#